data_3f674f02c3c93e14dc173bb77d60a648
#
_entry.id   3f674f02c3c93e14dc173bb77d60a648
#
_cell.length_a   1.000
_cell.length_b   1.000
_cell.length_c   1.000
_cell.angle_alpha   90.00
_cell.angle_beta   90.00
_cell.angle_gamma   90.00
#
_symmetry.space_group_name_H-M   'P 1'
#
loop_
_entity.id
_entity.type
_entity.pdbx_description
1 polymer ?
#
loop_
_entity_poly.entity_id
_entity_poly.type
_entity_poly.pdbx_seq_one_letter_code
_entity_poly.pdbx_strand_id
1 'polypeptide(L)'
;MTNTLVLGVGNVLLADEGAGVHAMRYLADHYDLPDTTYLDAGTLSFTLAADIANADHLIVFDAAQIDSEPGDVKVFQDGEVDDFLKSGRCSVHEVGFADLMDIARLEGYLPERYALIGIQPEKLGWGDAPSETVRRAMPRAAGNAAALIHKWRRPVHDVAVGQ
;
A
#
# COMPACT_ATOMS: atom_id res chain seq x y z
N MET A 1 13.29 -12.75 11.59
CA MET A 1 12.49 -12.92 10.36
C MET A 1 11.81 -11.64 9.99
N THR A 2 11.70 -11.35 8.73
CA THR A 2 11.17 -10.09 8.23
C THR A 2 9.65 -10.07 8.32
N ASN A 3 9.11 -9.15 9.10
CA ASN A 3 7.66 -8.97 9.25
C ASN A 3 7.18 -7.86 8.29
N THR A 4 6.23 -8.20 7.44
CA THR A 4 5.63 -7.26 6.50
C THR A 4 4.21 -6.93 6.92
N LEU A 5 3.91 -5.63 7.02
CA LEU A 5 2.55 -5.14 7.24
C LEU A 5 1.97 -4.67 5.90
N VAL A 6 0.79 -5.16 5.56
CA VAL A 6 0.04 -4.73 4.38
C VAL A 6 -1.23 -4.03 4.83
N LEU A 7 -1.36 -2.76 4.48
CA LEU A 7 -2.54 -1.95 4.79
C LEU A 7 -3.39 -1.75 3.56
N GLY A 8 -4.69 -1.95 3.70
CA GLY A 8 -5.67 -1.51 2.70
C GLY A 8 -6.37 -0.26 3.22
N VAL A 9 -6.24 0.85 2.50
CA VAL A 9 -6.80 2.14 2.88
C VAL A 9 -7.99 2.48 2.00
N GLY A 10 -9.02 3.05 2.59
CA GLY A 10 -10.19 3.54 1.89
C GLY A 10 -11.49 3.08 2.49
N ASN A 11 -12.59 3.58 1.94
CA ASN A 11 -13.94 3.25 2.38
C ASN A 11 -14.61 2.36 1.36
N VAL A 12 -14.90 1.10 1.73
CA VAL A 12 -15.52 0.10 0.84
C VAL A 12 -16.96 0.46 0.46
N LEU A 13 -17.59 1.42 1.14
CA LEU A 13 -18.94 1.89 0.81
C LEU A 13 -18.93 3.00 -0.26
N LEU A 14 -17.76 3.45 -0.69
CA LEU A 14 -17.61 4.54 -1.66
C LEU A 14 -16.96 4.08 -2.97
N ALA A 15 -17.45 2.99 -3.53
CA ALA A 15 -17.03 2.44 -4.82
C ALA A 15 -15.49 2.31 -4.91
N ASP A 16 -14.84 3.00 -5.85
CA ASP A 16 -13.40 2.85 -6.10
C ASP A 16 -12.52 3.42 -4.98
N GLU A 17 -13.06 4.24 -4.08
CA GLU A 17 -12.31 4.63 -2.88
C GLU A 17 -12.01 3.45 -1.97
N GLY A 18 -12.73 2.35 -2.11
CA GLY A 18 -12.48 1.09 -1.40
C GLY A 18 -11.43 0.21 -2.06
N ALA A 19 -10.84 0.62 -3.18
CA ALA A 19 -9.93 -0.20 -3.97
C ALA A 19 -8.74 -0.71 -3.16
N GLY A 20 -8.20 0.10 -2.26
CA GLY A 20 -7.06 -0.32 -1.43
C GLY A 20 -7.40 -1.49 -0.52
N VAL A 21 -8.57 -1.48 0.10
CA VAL A 21 -9.03 -2.57 0.97
C VAL A 21 -9.28 -3.84 0.14
N HIS A 22 -9.91 -3.70 -1.02
CA HIS A 22 -10.16 -4.83 -1.91
C HIS A 22 -8.86 -5.44 -2.43
N ALA A 23 -7.87 -4.63 -2.77
CA ALA A 23 -6.56 -5.11 -3.21
C ALA A 23 -5.82 -5.88 -2.10
N MET A 24 -5.86 -5.37 -0.89
CA MET A 24 -5.27 -6.04 0.27
C MET A 24 -5.93 -7.40 0.49
N ARG A 25 -7.26 -7.47 0.45
CA ARG A 25 -8.00 -8.73 0.58
C ARG A 25 -7.68 -9.70 -0.55
N TYR A 26 -7.58 -9.20 -1.77
CA TYR A 26 -7.20 -10.02 -2.93
C TYR A 26 -5.83 -10.66 -2.72
N LEU A 27 -4.86 -9.88 -2.25
CA LEU A 27 -3.51 -10.38 -1.96
C LEU A 27 -3.57 -11.49 -0.89
N ALA A 28 -4.29 -11.25 0.20
CA ALA A 28 -4.41 -12.22 1.28
C ALA A 28 -5.06 -13.53 0.82
N ASP A 29 -6.05 -13.44 -0.08
CA ASP A 29 -6.82 -14.60 -0.54
C ASP A 29 -6.08 -15.42 -1.61
N HIS A 30 -5.21 -14.81 -2.41
CA HIS A 30 -4.62 -15.45 -3.59
C HIS A 30 -3.13 -15.79 -3.44
N TYR A 31 -2.47 -15.30 -2.40
CA TYR A 31 -1.04 -15.53 -2.18
C TYR A 31 -0.79 -16.06 -0.79
N ASP A 32 0.10 -17.04 -0.68
CA ASP A 32 0.60 -17.53 0.60
C ASP A 32 1.92 -16.83 0.90
N LEU A 33 1.86 -15.81 1.76
CA LEU A 33 3.00 -14.98 2.13
C LEU A 33 3.22 -15.07 3.64
N PRO A 34 4.10 -15.97 4.10
CA PRO A 34 4.37 -16.09 5.54
C PRO A 34 4.92 -14.78 6.11
N ASP A 35 4.78 -14.60 7.42
CA ASP A 35 5.25 -13.41 8.14
C ASP A 35 4.69 -12.09 7.58
N THR A 36 3.44 -12.16 7.09
CA THR A 36 2.72 -11.01 6.55
C THR A 36 1.43 -10.79 7.34
N THR A 37 1.22 -9.57 7.79
CA THR A 37 0.00 -9.16 8.50
C THR A 37 -0.81 -8.24 7.58
N TYR A 38 -2.11 -8.50 7.49
CA TYR A 38 -3.04 -7.73 6.66
C TYR A 38 -4.01 -6.96 7.56
N LEU A 39 -4.12 -5.66 7.37
CA LEU A 39 -5.04 -4.82 8.11
C LEU A 39 -5.88 -3.95 7.18
N ASP A 40 -7.19 -3.98 7.40
CA ASP A 40 -8.11 -2.99 6.84
C ASP A 40 -7.93 -1.71 7.66
N ALA A 41 -7.24 -0.75 7.07
CA ALA A 41 -6.96 0.51 7.73
C ALA A 41 -8.13 1.49 7.65
N GLY A 42 -9.12 1.21 6.80
CA GLY A 42 -10.30 2.05 6.61
C GLY A 42 -9.91 3.51 6.40
N THR A 43 -10.37 4.38 7.27
CA THR A 43 -9.82 5.73 7.44
C THR A 43 -8.66 5.64 8.41
N LEU A 44 -7.48 6.06 7.96
CA LEU A 44 -6.26 5.96 8.77
C LEU A 44 -6.41 6.66 10.12
N SER A 45 -5.98 5.99 11.19
CA SER A 45 -6.00 6.52 12.55
C SER A 45 -4.63 6.36 13.21
N PHE A 46 -4.39 7.13 14.27
CA PHE A 46 -3.13 7.06 15.01
C PHE A 46 -2.91 5.71 15.71
N THR A 47 -3.95 4.88 15.86
CA THR A 47 -3.79 3.53 16.39
C THR A 47 -2.91 2.65 15.51
N LEU A 48 -2.80 2.97 14.21
CA LEU A 48 -1.93 2.27 13.27
C LEU A 48 -0.43 2.56 13.50
N ALA A 49 -0.10 3.58 14.26
CA ALA A 49 1.31 3.93 14.54
C ALA A 49 2.05 2.76 15.19
N ALA A 50 1.42 2.06 16.12
CA ALA A 50 2.01 0.89 16.77
C ALA A 50 2.24 -0.27 15.79
N ASP A 51 1.28 -0.52 14.89
CA ASP A 51 1.41 -1.56 13.88
C ASP A 51 2.57 -1.26 12.92
N ILE A 52 2.67 0.00 12.50
CA ILE A 52 3.76 0.45 11.62
C ILE A 52 5.11 0.33 12.34
N ALA A 53 5.17 0.72 13.61
CA ALA A 53 6.40 0.65 14.41
C ALA A 53 6.93 -0.78 14.57
N ASN A 54 6.04 -1.77 14.57
CA ASN A 54 6.40 -3.18 14.72
C ASN A 54 6.70 -3.88 13.39
N ALA A 55 6.56 -3.19 12.26
CA ALA A 55 6.79 -3.76 10.95
C ALA A 55 8.19 -3.46 10.44
N ASP A 56 8.85 -4.46 9.88
CA ASP A 56 10.11 -4.26 9.17
C ASP A 56 9.89 -3.68 7.78
N HIS A 57 8.85 -4.15 7.12
CA HIS A 57 8.43 -3.67 5.80
C HIS A 57 6.95 -3.29 5.80
N LEU A 58 6.60 -2.28 5.01
CA LEU A 58 5.23 -1.77 4.91
C LEU A 58 4.80 -1.64 3.45
N ILE A 59 3.62 -2.17 3.15
CA ILE A 59 2.96 -1.95 1.85
C ILE A 59 1.58 -1.37 2.12
N VAL A 60 1.25 -0.28 1.42
CA VAL A 60 -0.05 0.37 1.52
C VAL A 60 -0.72 0.33 0.14
N PHE A 61 -1.93 -0.20 0.08
CA PHE A 61 -2.80 -0.08 -1.09
C PHE A 61 -3.79 1.05 -0.88
N ASP A 62 -3.94 1.90 -1.88
CA ASP A 62 -4.91 3.00 -1.84
C ASP A 62 -5.40 3.34 -3.25
N ALA A 63 -6.65 3.80 -3.34
CA ALA A 63 -7.12 4.49 -4.54
C ALA A 63 -6.48 5.87 -4.56
N ALA A 64 -5.75 6.20 -5.61
CA ALA A 64 -4.95 7.41 -5.64
C ALA A 64 -4.99 8.09 -7.01
N GLN A 65 -4.98 9.42 -7.00
CA GLN A 65 -4.83 10.23 -8.20
C GLN A 65 -3.37 10.21 -8.64
N ILE A 66 -3.11 9.34 -9.60
CA ILE A 66 -1.74 9.13 -10.12
C ILE A 66 -1.58 9.66 -11.55
N ASP A 67 -2.52 10.49 -12.00
CA ASP A 67 -2.55 11.10 -13.34
C ASP A 67 -2.42 10.05 -14.44
N SER A 68 -3.22 8.99 -14.33
CA SER A 68 -3.20 7.86 -15.25
C SER A 68 -4.61 7.46 -15.64
N GLU A 69 -4.74 6.45 -16.51
CA GLU A 69 -6.04 5.94 -16.91
C GLU A 69 -6.70 5.17 -15.75
N PRO A 70 -8.03 5.23 -15.61
CA PRO A 70 -8.72 4.42 -14.59
C PRO A 70 -8.30 2.96 -14.63
N GLY A 71 -8.02 2.39 -13.46
CA GLY A 71 -7.55 1.03 -13.32
C GLY A 71 -6.03 0.86 -13.47
N ASP A 72 -5.31 1.90 -13.83
CA ASP A 72 -3.85 1.85 -13.83
C ASP A 72 -3.32 1.73 -12.39
N VAL A 73 -2.21 0.99 -12.27
CA VAL A 73 -1.56 0.75 -10.98
C VAL A 73 -0.16 1.31 -11.04
N LYS A 74 0.21 2.08 -10.03
CA LYS A 74 1.56 2.63 -9.90
C LYS A 74 2.15 2.29 -8.54
N VAL A 75 3.39 1.83 -8.56
CA VAL A 75 4.14 1.47 -7.35
C VAL A 75 5.13 2.58 -7.04
N PHE A 76 5.03 3.11 -5.82
CA PHE A 76 6.00 4.04 -5.27
C PHE A 76 6.79 3.31 -4.19
N GLN A 77 8.10 3.45 -4.18
CA GLN A 77 8.97 2.78 -3.20
C GLN A 77 9.83 3.78 -2.44
N ASP A 78 9.89 3.63 -1.13
CA ASP A 78 10.78 4.39 -0.24
C ASP A 78 10.70 5.91 -0.51
N GLY A 79 11.76 6.55 -0.98
CA GLY A 79 11.78 7.99 -1.27
C GLY A 79 10.72 8.45 -2.27
N GLU A 80 10.31 7.61 -3.21
CA GLU A 80 9.21 7.93 -4.14
C GLU A 80 7.88 8.09 -3.41
N VAL A 81 7.65 7.33 -2.33
CA VAL A 81 6.48 7.49 -1.46
C VAL A 81 6.50 8.88 -0.83
N ASP A 82 7.64 9.27 -0.27
CA ASP A 82 7.80 10.57 0.37
C ASP A 82 7.53 11.71 -0.62
N ASP A 83 8.07 11.61 -1.83
CA ASP A 83 7.87 12.61 -2.88
C ASP A 83 6.41 12.70 -3.30
N PHE A 84 5.72 11.58 -3.47
CA PHE A 84 4.29 11.55 -3.79
C PHE A 84 3.47 12.22 -2.68
N LEU A 85 3.74 11.89 -1.43
CA LEU A 85 3.01 12.44 -0.29
C LEU A 85 3.22 13.96 -0.14
N LYS A 86 4.34 14.49 -0.61
CA LYS A 86 4.64 15.93 -0.60
C LYS A 86 4.15 16.68 -1.83
N SER A 87 3.63 15.98 -2.84
CA SER A 87 3.29 16.57 -4.14
C SER A 87 2.09 17.53 -4.10
N GLY A 88 1.31 17.53 -3.03
CA GLY A 88 0.08 18.31 -2.93
C GLY A 88 -1.11 17.72 -3.69
N ARG A 89 -0.97 16.54 -4.26
CA ARG A 89 -2.02 15.82 -5.02
C ARG A 89 -2.75 14.79 -4.18
N CYS A 90 -2.44 14.75 -2.90
CA CYS A 90 -2.93 13.70 -2.01
C CYS A 90 -4.33 14.00 -1.50
N SER A 91 -5.14 12.95 -1.40
CA SER A 91 -6.42 12.97 -0.70
C SER A 91 -6.21 13.07 0.81
N VAL A 92 -7.32 13.19 1.55
CA VAL A 92 -7.28 13.20 3.03
C VAL A 92 -6.63 11.92 3.57
N HIS A 93 -6.82 10.78 2.89
CA HIS A 93 -6.24 9.51 3.32
C HIS A 93 -4.72 9.51 3.21
N GLU A 94 -4.16 9.98 2.11
CA GLU A 94 -2.71 10.04 1.93
C GLU A 94 -2.08 11.08 2.86
N VAL A 95 -2.78 12.17 3.16
CA VAL A 95 -2.31 13.15 4.17
C VAL A 95 -2.21 12.49 5.54
N GLY A 96 -3.21 11.70 5.93
CA GLY A 96 -3.18 10.93 7.18
C GLY A 96 -2.04 9.93 7.21
N PHE A 97 -1.77 9.26 6.08
CA PHE A 97 -0.64 8.35 5.95
C PHE A 97 0.69 9.08 6.08
N ALA A 98 0.82 10.26 5.46
CA ALA A 98 2.02 11.09 5.58
C ALA A 98 2.31 11.44 7.03
N ASP A 99 1.28 11.81 7.79
CA ASP A 99 1.42 12.14 9.23
C ASP A 99 1.90 10.92 10.03
N LEU A 100 1.36 9.73 9.75
CA LEU A 100 1.81 8.50 10.41
C LEU A 100 3.28 8.19 10.11
N MET A 101 3.70 8.40 8.86
CA MET A 101 5.09 8.19 8.45
C MET A 101 6.03 9.20 9.10
N ASP A 102 5.59 10.46 9.23
CA ASP A 102 6.36 11.49 9.92
C ASP A 102 6.54 11.17 11.39
N ILE A 103 5.49 10.70 12.06
CA ILE A 103 5.56 10.25 13.46
C ILE A 103 6.55 9.09 13.59
N ALA A 104 6.47 8.09 12.73
CA ALA A 104 7.37 6.95 12.73
C ALA A 104 8.83 7.39 12.56
N ARG A 105 9.07 8.35 11.66
CA ARG A 105 10.42 8.89 11.40
C ARG A 105 10.96 9.63 12.62
N LEU A 106 10.14 10.47 13.24
CA LEU A 106 10.53 11.24 14.41
C LEU A 106 10.85 10.34 15.62
N GLU A 107 10.11 9.24 15.77
CA GLU A 107 10.30 8.31 16.87
C GLU A 107 11.32 7.20 16.56
N GLY A 108 11.88 7.15 15.36
CA GLY A 108 12.88 6.18 14.98
C GLY A 108 12.34 4.79 14.64
N TYR A 109 11.05 4.68 14.32
CA TYR A 109 10.37 3.42 14.00
C TYR A 109 9.94 3.30 12.54
N LEU A 110 10.51 4.10 11.65
CA LEU A 110 10.19 4.01 10.23
C LEU A 110 10.55 2.61 9.72
N PRO A 111 9.65 1.91 9.00
CA PRO A 111 9.98 0.62 8.40
C PRO A 111 11.21 0.74 7.49
N GLU A 112 12.01 -0.31 7.44
CA GLU A 112 13.24 -0.35 6.62
C GLU A 112 12.94 -0.14 5.15
N ARG A 113 11.86 -0.76 4.66
CA ARG A 113 11.36 -0.60 3.30
C ARG A 113 9.86 -0.33 3.35
N TYR A 114 9.39 0.55 2.49
CA TYR A 114 7.96 0.82 2.40
C TYR A 114 7.56 1.16 0.97
N ALA A 115 6.32 0.85 0.62
CA ALA A 115 5.76 1.12 -0.70
C ALA A 115 4.31 1.55 -0.60
N LEU A 116 3.91 2.39 -1.54
CA LEU A 116 2.52 2.74 -1.77
C LEU A 116 2.15 2.22 -3.16
N ILE A 117 1.09 1.41 -3.23
CA ILE A 117 0.54 0.92 -4.49
C ILE A 117 -0.76 1.66 -4.73
N GLY A 118 -0.71 2.63 -5.64
CA GLY A 118 -1.85 3.46 -6.01
C GLY A 118 -2.61 2.87 -7.18
N ILE A 119 -3.92 2.88 -7.08
CA ILE A 119 -4.83 2.41 -8.12
C ILE A 119 -5.68 3.59 -8.56
N GLN A 120 -5.60 3.96 -9.85
CA GLN A 120 -6.36 5.08 -10.37
C GLN A 120 -7.85 4.76 -10.35
N PRO A 121 -8.67 5.54 -9.61
CA PRO A 121 -10.11 5.30 -9.56
C PRO A 121 -10.82 5.74 -10.85
N GLU A 122 -11.98 5.13 -11.11
CA GLU A 122 -12.89 5.52 -12.17
C GLU A 122 -14.17 6.11 -11.60
N LYS A 123 -14.83 5.35 -10.70
CA LYS A 123 -16.13 5.70 -10.14
C LYS A 123 -15.99 6.18 -8.69
N LEU A 124 -16.42 7.40 -8.43
CA LEU A 124 -16.52 7.98 -7.10
C LEU A 124 -17.97 7.98 -6.64
N GLY A 125 -18.17 8.09 -5.31
CA GLY A 125 -19.50 8.12 -4.71
C GLY A 125 -19.93 6.77 -4.16
N TRP A 126 -21.21 6.66 -3.78
CA TRP A 126 -21.73 5.48 -3.09
C TRP A 126 -21.66 4.22 -3.96
N GLY A 127 -21.26 3.11 -3.35
CA GLY A 127 -21.25 1.81 -3.98
C GLY A 127 -20.48 0.81 -3.13
N ASP A 128 -20.97 -0.42 -3.00
CA ASP A 128 -20.40 -1.49 -2.18
C ASP A 128 -19.34 -2.32 -2.91
N ALA A 129 -19.04 -1.98 -4.15
CA ALA A 129 -18.07 -2.68 -4.97
C ALA A 129 -17.31 -1.68 -5.86
N PRO A 130 -16.04 -1.99 -6.20
CA PRO A 130 -15.31 -1.19 -7.17
C PRO A 130 -15.90 -1.31 -8.57
N SER A 131 -15.63 -0.33 -9.44
CA SER A 131 -15.96 -0.42 -10.84
C SER A 131 -15.30 -1.65 -11.47
N GLU A 132 -15.85 -2.12 -12.60
CA GLU A 132 -15.27 -3.27 -13.31
C GLU A 132 -13.82 -2.99 -13.74
N THR A 133 -13.54 -1.76 -14.17
CA THR A 133 -12.19 -1.34 -14.56
C THR A 133 -11.19 -1.48 -13.42
N VAL A 134 -11.56 -1.02 -12.23
CA VAL A 134 -10.70 -1.12 -11.03
C VAL A 134 -10.63 -2.56 -10.55
N ARG A 135 -11.74 -3.29 -10.59
CA ARG A 135 -11.75 -4.71 -10.21
C ARG A 135 -10.75 -5.53 -11.02
N ARG A 136 -10.65 -5.24 -12.33
CA ARG A 136 -9.68 -5.91 -13.22
C ARG A 136 -8.23 -5.59 -12.88
N ALA A 137 -7.98 -4.52 -12.14
CA ALA A 137 -6.64 -4.13 -11.73
C ALA A 137 -6.15 -4.90 -10.49
N MET A 138 -7.05 -5.56 -9.75
CA MET A 138 -6.70 -6.25 -8.49
C MET A 138 -5.58 -7.28 -8.66
N PRO A 139 -5.59 -8.17 -9.66
CA PRO A 139 -4.49 -9.12 -9.86
C PRO A 139 -3.14 -8.44 -10.04
N ARG A 140 -3.10 -7.34 -10.80
CA ARG A 140 -1.87 -6.58 -11.04
C ARG A 140 -1.37 -5.90 -9.77
N ALA A 141 -2.26 -5.23 -9.04
CA ALA A 141 -1.90 -4.57 -7.80
C ALA A 141 -1.35 -5.58 -6.77
N ALA A 142 -2.04 -6.69 -6.59
CA ALA A 142 -1.61 -7.75 -5.68
C ALA A 142 -0.30 -8.40 -6.14
N GLY A 143 -0.15 -8.64 -7.44
CA GLY A 143 1.08 -9.21 -8.02
C GLY A 143 2.28 -8.30 -7.77
N ASN A 144 2.11 -6.98 -7.88
CA ASN A 144 3.16 -6.02 -7.57
C ASN A 144 3.58 -6.09 -6.11
N ALA A 145 2.62 -6.20 -5.20
CA ALA A 145 2.91 -6.33 -3.77
C ALA A 145 3.64 -7.63 -3.46
N ALA A 146 3.19 -8.75 -4.02
CA ALA A 146 3.85 -10.04 -3.82
C ALA A 146 5.29 -10.01 -4.33
N ALA A 147 5.52 -9.40 -5.48
CA ALA A 147 6.87 -9.25 -6.05
C ALA A 147 7.78 -8.42 -5.14
N LEU A 148 7.27 -7.33 -4.58
CA LEU A 148 8.02 -6.50 -3.62
C LEU A 148 8.37 -7.28 -2.35
N ILE A 149 7.42 -8.01 -1.80
CA ILE A 149 7.63 -8.80 -0.58
C ILE A 149 8.74 -9.83 -0.82
N HIS A 150 8.70 -10.56 -1.93
CA HIS A 150 9.74 -11.52 -2.29
C HIS A 150 11.09 -10.84 -2.50
N LYS A 151 11.12 -9.71 -3.20
CA LYS A 151 12.34 -8.96 -3.48
C LYS A 151 13.00 -8.47 -2.18
N TRP A 152 12.20 -7.90 -1.27
CA TRP A 152 12.73 -7.33 -0.03
C TRP A 152 13.22 -8.39 0.96
N ARG A 153 12.75 -9.62 0.82
CA ARG A 153 13.15 -10.75 1.68
C ARG A 153 14.36 -11.50 1.19
N ARG A 154 14.88 -11.17 -0.01
CA ARG A 154 16.07 -11.83 -0.53
C ARG A 154 17.29 -11.45 0.30
N PRO A 155 18.16 -12.42 0.67
CA PRO A 155 19.40 -12.11 1.37
C PRO A 155 20.30 -11.22 0.51
N VAL A 156 20.95 -10.22 1.15
CA VAL A 156 21.84 -9.26 0.48
C VAL A 156 23.07 -9.97 -0.14
N HIS A 157 23.35 -11.20 0.27
CA HIS A 157 24.51 -11.97 -0.23
C HIS A 157 24.40 -12.43 -1.68
N ASP A 158 23.18 -12.44 -2.26
CA ASP A 158 22.98 -12.85 -3.65
C ASP A 158 23.43 -11.79 -4.67
N VAL A 159 23.72 -10.58 -4.23
CA VAL A 159 24.13 -9.48 -5.10
C VAL A 159 25.65 -9.48 -5.32
N ALA A 160 26.41 -10.15 -4.47
CA ALA A 160 27.88 -10.13 -4.50
C ALA A 160 28.52 -11.23 -5.39
N VAL A 161 27.72 -12.14 -5.94
CA VAL A 161 28.21 -13.31 -6.68
C VAL A 161 28.20 -13.08 -8.20
N GLY A 162 27.87 -11.89 -8.66
CA GLY A 162 27.83 -11.55 -10.08
C GLY A 162 29.11 -10.88 -10.64
N GLN A 163 30.23 -11.07 -9.99
CA GLN A 163 31.51 -10.56 -10.47
C GLN A 163 32.39 -11.69 -10.99
#